data_2abfcbfa177c251908c5fbcb3700632d
#
_entry.id   2abfcbfa177c251908c5fbcb3700632d
#
_cell.length_a   1.000
_cell.length_b   1.000
_cell.length_c   1.000
_cell.angle_alpha   90.00
_cell.angle_beta   90.00
_cell.angle_gamma   90.00
#
_symmetry.space_group_name_H-M   'P 1'
#
loop_
_entity.id
_entity.type
_entity.pdbx_description
1 polymer ?
#
loop_
_entity_poly.entity_id
_entity_poly.type
_entity_poly.pdbx_seq_one_letter_code
_entity_poly.pdbx_strand_id
1 'polypeptide(L)' 'MNREITQENLYLLLPGKINSLAKILVKEKDFSFFDAINMIYKSNTYKLLETEKSKYWTFGPVALYECIIGEILK' A
#
# COMPACT_ATOMS: atom_id res chain seq x y z
N MET A 1 22.50 13.33 -2.60
CA MET A 1 21.95 13.05 -3.90
C MET A 1 20.43 13.18 -3.91
N ASN A 2 19.94 13.92 -4.84
CA ASN A 2 18.51 14.16 -4.92
C ASN A 2 17.81 13.02 -5.62
N ARG A 3 16.81 12.46 -4.97
CA ARG A 3 16.05 11.36 -5.52
C ARG A 3 14.59 11.73 -5.63
N GLU A 4 14.27 12.26 -6.76
CA GLU A 4 12.89 12.62 -7.00
C GLU A 4 12.10 11.39 -7.40
N ILE A 5 10.95 11.20 -6.79
CA ILE A 5 10.07 10.10 -7.17
C ILE A 5 9.23 10.54 -8.35
N THR A 6 9.31 9.76 -9.42
CA THR A 6 8.52 10.00 -10.63
C THR A 6 7.67 8.77 -10.90
N GLN A 7 6.73 8.91 -11.83
CA GLN A 7 5.92 7.76 -12.22
C GLN A 7 6.79 6.60 -12.69
N GLU A 8 7.93 6.92 -13.30
CA GLU A 8 8.81 5.91 -13.88
C GLU A 8 9.56 5.10 -12.86
N ASN A 9 9.90 5.71 -11.70
CA ASN A 9 10.67 5.00 -10.68
C ASN A 9 9.86 4.66 -9.44
N LEU A 10 8.57 4.99 -9.42
CA LEU A 10 7.72 4.74 -8.27
C LEU A 10 7.67 3.25 -7.93
N TYR A 11 7.72 2.38 -8.93
CA TYR A 11 7.65 0.94 -8.70
C TYR A 11 8.75 0.44 -7.76
N LEU A 12 9.82 1.19 -7.62
CA LEU A 12 10.91 0.80 -6.72
C LEU A 12 10.51 0.90 -5.25
N LEU A 13 9.53 1.74 -4.94
CA LEU A 13 9.04 1.90 -3.58
C LEU A 13 7.95 0.91 -3.21
N LEU A 14 7.21 0.41 -4.21
CA LEU A 14 5.99 -0.32 -3.94
C LEU A 14 6.20 -1.64 -3.18
N PRO A 15 7.21 -2.46 -3.52
CA PRO A 15 7.36 -3.73 -2.80
C PRO A 15 7.54 -3.55 -1.30
N GLY A 16 8.32 -2.56 -0.88
CA GLY A 16 8.51 -2.30 0.55
C GLY A 16 7.25 -1.84 1.22
N LYS A 17 6.49 -0.96 0.58
CA LYS A 17 5.25 -0.46 1.15
C LYS A 17 4.20 -1.56 1.23
N ILE A 18 4.09 -2.38 0.20
CA ILE A 18 3.12 -3.47 0.18
C ILE A 18 3.48 -4.50 1.24
N ASN A 19 4.76 -4.82 1.38
CA ASN A 19 5.19 -5.77 2.39
C ASN A 19 4.86 -5.27 3.80
N SER A 20 5.14 -4.01 4.09
CA SER A 20 4.85 -3.43 5.40
C SER A 20 3.36 -3.42 5.68
N LEU A 21 2.56 -3.05 4.68
CA LEU A 21 1.11 -3.01 4.82
C LEU A 21 0.53 -4.41 5.03
N ALA A 22 1.05 -5.40 4.27
CA ALA A 22 0.59 -6.77 4.43
C ALA A 22 0.88 -7.30 5.82
N LYS A 23 2.03 -6.96 6.38
CA LYS A 23 2.37 -7.40 7.74
C LYS A 23 1.37 -6.85 8.77
N ILE A 24 0.92 -5.62 8.59
CA ILE A 24 -0.06 -5.05 9.50
C ILE A 24 -1.40 -5.78 9.35
N LEU A 25 -1.81 -6.09 8.12
CA LEU A 25 -3.06 -6.81 7.90
C LEU A 25 -3.02 -8.20 8.52
N VAL A 26 -1.89 -8.88 8.42
CA VAL A 26 -1.73 -10.19 9.05
C VAL A 26 -1.87 -10.08 10.55
N LYS A 27 -1.22 -9.06 11.13
CA LYS A 27 -1.21 -8.89 12.58
C LYS A 27 -2.55 -8.43 13.12
N GLU A 28 -3.18 -7.48 12.45
CA GLU A 28 -4.37 -6.83 12.99
C GLU A 28 -5.67 -7.51 12.59
N LYS A 29 -5.68 -8.20 11.46
CA LYS A 29 -6.91 -8.79 10.92
C LYS A 29 -6.84 -10.30 10.76
N ASP A 30 -5.74 -10.91 11.19
CA ASP A 30 -5.58 -12.36 11.12
C ASP A 30 -5.66 -12.94 9.72
N PHE A 31 -5.37 -12.14 8.72
CA PHE A 31 -5.30 -12.65 7.35
C PHE A 31 -4.01 -13.46 7.19
N SER A 32 -4.03 -14.45 6.31
CA SER A 32 -2.78 -15.03 5.86
C SER A 32 -2.03 -13.98 5.04
N PHE A 33 -0.71 -14.13 4.95
CA PHE A 33 0.08 -13.17 4.17
C PHE A 33 -0.39 -13.13 2.72
N PHE A 34 -0.71 -14.30 2.17
CA PHE A 34 -1.18 -14.39 0.80
C PHE A 34 -2.49 -13.62 0.60
N ASP A 35 -3.43 -13.80 1.53
CA ASP A 35 -4.71 -13.08 1.46
C ASP A 35 -4.51 -11.57 1.60
N ALA A 36 -3.59 -11.16 2.48
CA ALA A 36 -3.30 -9.75 2.67
C ALA A 36 -2.77 -9.13 1.38
N ILE A 37 -1.83 -9.81 0.73
CA ILE A 37 -1.26 -9.32 -0.53
C ILE A 37 -2.34 -9.20 -1.60
N ASN A 38 -3.18 -10.23 -1.73
CA ASN A 38 -4.26 -10.20 -2.71
C ASN A 38 -5.23 -9.05 -2.45
N MET A 39 -5.56 -8.83 -1.20
CA MET A 39 -6.46 -7.75 -0.83
C MET A 39 -5.88 -6.39 -1.22
N ILE A 40 -4.58 -6.19 -0.96
CA ILE A 40 -3.93 -4.94 -1.31
C ILE A 40 -3.99 -4.72 -2.81
N TYR A 41 -3.65 -5.73 -3.60
CA TYR A 41 -3.63 -5.57 -5.06
C TYR A 41 -5.00 -5.30 -5.65
N LYS A 42 -6.05 -5.77 -5.01
CA LYS A 42 -7.42 -5.54 -5.49
C LYS A 42 -8.00 -4.23 -5.00
N SER A 43 -7.33 -3.55 -4.09
CA SER A 43 -7.88 -2.36 -3.47
C SER A 43 -7.75 -1.14 -4.37
N ASN A 44 -8.64 -0.20 -4.14
CA ASN A 44 -8.56 1.10 -4.77
C ASN A 44 -7.35 1.86 -4.27
N THR A 45 -6.98 1.62 -3.01
CA THR A 45 -5.79 2.23 -2.41
C THR A 45 -4.54 1.86 -3.19
N TYR A 46 -4.44 0.61 -3.67
CA TYR A 46 -3.28 0.21 -4.45
C TYR A 46 -3.21 0.99 -5.77
N LYS A 47 -4.34 1.22 -6.41
CA LYS A 47 -4.36 1.99 -7.66
C LYS A 47 -3.83 3.39 -7.44
N LEU A 48 -4.19 3.99 -6.31
CA LEU A 48 -3.68 5.32 -5.97
C LEU A 48 -2.21 5.26 -5.59
N LEU A 49 -1.82 4.20 -4.89
CA LEU A 49 -0.43 4.04 -4.45
C LEU A 49 0.52 3.94 -5.63
N GLU A 50 0.12 3.29 -6.71
CA GLU A 50 0.97 3.13 -7.88
C GLU A 50 0.93 4.33 -8.83
N THR A 51 0.17 5.37 -8.48
CA THR A 51 0.07 6.58 -9.28
C THR A 51 0.84 7.70 -8.58
N GLU A 52 1.89 8.19 -9.21
CA GLU A 52 2.74 9.20 -8.58
C GLU A 52 1.96 10.46 -8.21
N LYS A 53 1.04 10.87 -9.05
CA LYS A 53 0.31 12.12 -8.83
C LYS A 53 -0.61 12.06 -7.61
N SER A 54 -1.02 10.87 -7.19
CA SER A 54 -1.90 10.74 -6.04
C SER A 54 -1.17 11.06 -4.72
N LYS A 55 0.17 10.93 -4.72
CA LYS A 55 1.01 11.12 -3.55
C LYS A 55 0.75 10.12 -2.44
N TYR A 56 -0.05 9.09 -2.68
CA TYR A 56 -0.28 8.04 -1.69
C TYR A 56 1.01 7.31 -1.32
N TRP A 57 1.97 7.30 -2.24
CA TRP A 57 3.25 6.66 -1.96
C TRP A 57 4.04 7.39 -0.86
N THR A 58 3.62 8.59 -0.49
CA THR A 58 4.25 9.31 0.64
C THR A 58 3.71 8.85 1.99
N PHE A 59 2.59 8.13 2.00
CA PHE A 59 1.98 7.69 3.25
C PHE A 59 2.78 6.56 3.88
N GLY A 60 2.85 6.55 5.21
CA GLY A 60 3.42 5.44 5.93
C GLY A 60 2.47 4.24 5.95
N PRO A 61 2.95 3.09 6.44
CA PRO A 61 2.13 1.87 6.41
C PRO A 61 0.86 1.97 7.25
N VAL A 62 0.87 2.70 8.36
CA VAL A 62 -0.33 2.82 9.19
C VAL A 62 -1.42 3.59 8.45
N ALA A 63 -1.04 4.69 7.78
CA ALA A 63 -2.01 5.47 7.02
C ALA A 63 -2.59 4.65 5.87
N LEU A 64 -1.75 3.88 5.19
CA LEU A 64 -2.21 3.03 4.11
C LEU A 64 -3.14 1.93 4.64
N TYR A 65 -2.81 1.38 5.80
CA TYR A 65 -3.65 0.39 6.45
C TYR A 65 -5.05 0.97 6.71
N GLU A 66 -5.11 2.18 7.22
CA GLU A 66 -6.40 2.83 7.47
C GLU A 66 -7.21 3.03 6.20
N CYS A 67 -6.54 3.37 5.11
CA CYS A 67 -7.21 3.50 3.81
C CYS A 67 -7.80 2.17 3.36
N ILE A 68 -7.03 1.10 3.49
CA ILE A 68 -7.47 -0.23 3.09
C ILE A 68 -8.67 -0.67 3.94
N ILE A 69 -8.58 -0.49 5.24
CA ILE A 69 -9.65 -0.89 6.15
C ILE A 69 -10.91 -0.09 5.85
N GLY A 70 -10.78 1.18 5.54
CA GLY A 70 -11.93 1.99 5.17
C GLY A 70 -12.65 1.45 3.95
N GLU A 71 -11.91 0.91 2.98
CA GLU A 71 -12.53 0.28 1.81
C GLU A 71 -13.26 -1.00 2.16
N ILE A 72 -12.65 -1.81 3.03
CA ILE A 72 -13.19 -3.12 3.39
C ILE A 72 -14.45 -3.00 4.22
N LEU A 73 -14.46 -2.06 5.15
CA LEU A 73 -15.56 -1.95 6.12
C LEU A 73 -16.74 -1.13 5.61
N LYS A 74 -16.68 -0.70 4.39
CA LYS A 74 -17.79 0.05 3.82
C LYS A 74 -19.03 -0.76 3.63
#